data_fc506163ef2af4a3dbd2ea72572aa20f
#
_entry.id   fc506163ef2af4a3dbd2ea72572aa20f
#
_cell.length_a   1.000
_cell.length_b   1.000
_cell.length_c   1.000
_cell.angle_alpha   90.00
_cell.angle_beta   90.00
_cell.angle_gamma   90.00
#
_symmetry.space_group_name_H-M   'P 1'
#
loop_
_entity.id
_entity.type
_entity.pdbx_description
1 polymer ?
#
loop_
_entity_poly.entity_id
_entity_poly.type
_entity_poly.pdbx_seq_one_letter_code
_entity_poly.pdbx_strand_id
1 'polypeptide(L)'
;IITGLVGSEMCIRDSIGAKVNISDDIEKSVWEKFLLISAFSGVGAVTRVPIGIIRSIPETRKLLDEALKEVIQVANVRGVKLDQISLKRTWDFYDNLPPQGTASMQRDIMDGKPSELESQTGTIVRYGKESNVPTPINTFIYNSLLPVEKIARREKNLSN
;
A
#
# COMPACT_ATOMS: atom_id res chain seq x y z
N ILE A 1 16.97 -30.53 -0.79
CA ILE A 1 16.81 -30.70 0.69
C ILE A 1 16.24 -29.41 1.27
N ILE A 2 14.98 -29.07 0.96
CA ILE A 2 14.25 -27.91 1.59
C ILE A 2 12.78 -28.33 1.88
N THR A 3 12.48 -29.61 1.88
CA THR A 3 11.11 -30.11 2.11
C THR A 3 10.73 -30.32 3.58
N GLY A 4 11.65 -30.15 4.52
CA GLY A 4 11.41 -30.39 5.95
C GLY A 4 10.93 -29.20 6.77
N LEU A 5 11.22 -27.96 6.34
CA LEU A 5 10.84 -26.73 7.08
C LEU A 5 9.41 -26.29 6.78
N VAL A 6 8.92 -26.49 5.57
CA VAL A 6 7.56 -26.10 5.15
C VAL A 6 6.49 -26.87 5.94
N GLY A 7 6.74 -28.14 6.24
CA GLY A 7 5.80 -28.98 6.99
C GLY A 7 5.65 -28.59 8.46
N SER A 8 6.74 -28.18 9.11
CA SER A 8 6.71 -27.80 10.53
C SER A 8 6.05 -26.44 10.78
N GLU A 9 6.26 -25.46 9.91
CA GLU A 9 5.60 -24.16 10.02
C GLU A 9 4.08 -24.28 9.75
N MET A 10 3.69 -25.15 8.83
CA MET A 10 2.27 -25.41 8.54
C MET A 10 1.58 -26.08 9.73
N CYS A 11 2.21 -27.07 10.39
CA CYS A 11 1.68 -27.71 11.59
C CYS A 11 1.55 -26.73 12.77
N ILE A 12 2.47 -25.80 12.96
CA ILE A 12 2.39 -24.80 14.04
C ILE A 12 1.22 -23.84 13.78
N ARG A 13 1.00 -23.39 12.53
CA ARG A 13 -0.12 -22.49 12.18
C ARG A 13 -1.49 -23.17 12.33
N ASP A 14 -1.59 -24.42 11.93
CA ASP A 14 -2.82 -25.22 12.12
C ASP A 14 -3.18 -25.42 13.60
N SER A 15 -2.17 -25.61 14.45
CA SER A 15 -2.37 -25.81 15.90
C SER A 15 -2.88 -24.57 16.64
N ILE A 16 -2.67 -23.35 16.07
CA ILE A 16 -3.17 -22.07 16.63
C ILE A 16 -4.46 -21.59 15.94
N GLY A 17 -5.05 -22.39 15.05
CA GLY A 17 -6.31 -22.05 14.34
C GLY A 17 -6.19 -20.92 13.31
N ALA A 18 -4.97 -20.63 12.84
CA ALA A 18 -4.76 -19.63 11.81
C ALA A 18 -5.28 -20.14 10.45
N LYS A 19 -6.20 -19.40 9.83
CA LYS A 19 -6.62 -19.69 8.46
C LYS A 19 -5.48 -19.43 7.49
N VAL A 20 -4.92 -20.49 6.92
CA VAL A 20 -3.89 -20.42 5.87
C VAL A 20 -4.58 -20.53 4.51
N ASN A 21 -4.52 -19.47 3.71
CA ASN A 21 -4.88 -19.53 2.30
C ASN A 21 -3.59 -19.78 1.50
N ILE A 22 -3.50 -20.94 0.90
CA ILE A 22 -2.44 -21.25 -0.06
C ILE A 22 -2.89 -20.64 -1.39
N SER A 23 -2.13 -19.67 -1.90
CA SER A 23 -2.39 -19.07 -3.21
C SER A 23 -1.60 -19.83 -4.28
N ASP A 24 -2.26 -20.15 -5.39
CA ASP A 24 -1.60 -20.72 -6.58
C ASP A 24 -0.69 -19.69 -7.28
N ASP A 25 -0.92 -18.40 -7.02
CA ASP A 25 -0.13 -17.26 -7.52
C ASP A 25 0.25 -16.35 -6.34
N ILE A 26 1.41 -16.64 -5.75
CA ILE A 26 1.94 -15.89 -4.60
C ILE A 26 2.27 -14.45 -5.00
N GLU A 27 2.82 -14.24 -6.19
CA GLU A 27 3.20 -12.91 -6.66
C GLU A 27 1.97 -12.01 -6.80
N LYS A 28 0.91 -12.51 -7.43
CA LYS A 28 -0.36 -11.80 -7.52
C LYS A 28 -0.93 -11.48 -6.14
N SER A 29 -0.90 -12.42 -5.21
CA SER A 29 -1.41 -12.22 -3.84
C SER A 29 -0.62 -11.13 -3.09
N VAL A 30 0.69 -11.07 -3.26
CA VAL A 30 1.54 -10.00 -2.70
C VAL A 30 1.17 -8.65 -3.29
N TRP A 31 0.98 -8.58 -4.61
CA TRP A 31 0.60 -7.34 -5.28
C TRP A 31 -0.84 -6.90 -4.95
N GLU A 32 -1.79 -7.81 -4.76
CA GLU A 32 -3.14 -7.47 -4.29
C GLU A 32 -3.11 -6.87 -2.87
N LYS A 33 -2.30 -7.44 -1.98
CA LYS A 33 -2.06 -6.86 -0.66
C LYS A 33 -1.38 -5.49 -0.76
N PHE A 34 -0.39 -5.36 -1.64
CA PHE A 34 0.33 -4.11 -1.85
C PHE A 34 -0.59 -3.02 -2.43
N LEU A 35 -1.45 -3.36 -3.39
CA LEU A 35 -2.50 -2.49 -3.92
C LEU A 35 -3.35 -1.91 -2.79
N LEU A 36 -3.85 -2.79 -1.92
CA LEU A 36 -4.71 -2.43 -0.81
C LEU A 36 -4.03 -1.49 0.19
N ILE A 37 -2.76 -1.73 0.55
CA ILE A 37 -2.13 -0.94 1.61
C ILE A 37 -1.52 0.37 1.11
N SER A 38 -0.88 0.39 -0.07
CA SER A 38 -0.05 1.51 -0.52
C SER A 38 -0.88 2.78 -0.80
N ALA A 39 -1.97 2.65 -1.57
CA ALA A 39 -2.82 3.79 -1.91
C ALA A 39 -3.57 4.33 -0.67
N PHE A 40 -4.13 3.45 0.15
CA PHE A 40 -4.82 3.84 1.39
C PHE A 40 -3.90 4.57 2.35
N SER A 41 -2.70 4.01 2.57
CA SER A 41 -1.71 4.63 3.46
C SER A 41 -1.28 6.01 2.97
N GLY A 42 -0.99 6.13 1.67
CA GLY A 42 -0.52 7.38 1.07
C GLY A 42 -1.58 8.48 1.12
N VAL A 43 -2.79 8.19 0.63
CA VAL A 43 -3.90 9.17 0.65
C VAL A 43 -4.28 9.52 2.09
N GLY A 44 -4.33 8.54 3.00
CA GLY A 44 -4.61 8.77 4.41
C GLY A 44 -3.56 9.67 5.07
N ALA A 45 -2.28 9.48 4.75
CA ALA A 45 -1.20 10.29 5.32
C ALA A 45 -1.23 11.75 4.83
N VAL A 46 -1.53 11.99 3.56
CA VAL A 46 -1.65 13.35 3.01
C VAL A 46 -2.89 14.06 3.54
N THR A 47 -4.03 13.36 3.56
CA THR A 47 -5.30 13.95 4.00
C THR A 47 -5.43 14.04 5.52
N ARG A 48 -4.69 13.21 6.27
CA ARG A 48 -4.68 13.12 7.74
C ARG A 48 -6.05 12.77 8.36
N VAL A 49 -6.93 12.13 7.58
CA VAL A 49 -8.27 11.74 8.02
C VAL A 49 -8.48 10.23 7.87
N PRO A 50 -9.42 9.62 8.64
CA PRO A 50 -9.72 8.20 8.53
C PRO A 50 -10.44 7.87 7.22
N ILE A 51 -10.47 6.56 6.88
CA ILE A 51 -11.04 6.05 5.63
C ILE A 51 -12.50 6.44 5.43
N GLY A 52 -13.29 6.55 6.50
CA GLY A 52 -14.69 6.95 6.42
C GLY A 52 -14.86 8.32 5.79
N ILE A 53 -13.98 9.27 6.11
CA ILE A 53 -14.00 10.62 5.51
C ILE A 53 -13.50 10.57 4.06
N ILE A 54 -12.38 9.85 3.80
CA ILE A 54 -11.81 9.73 2.45
C ILE A 54 -12.84 9.19 1.46
N ARG A 55 -13.58 8.14 1.84
CA ARG A 55 -14.57 7.51 0.95
C ARG A 55 -15.89 8.26 0.84
N SER A 56 -16.22 9.13 1.79
CA SER A 56 -17.48 9.91 1.78
C SER A 56 -17.42 11.19 0.93
N ILE A 57 -16.22 11.71 0.68
CA ILE A 57 -16.00 12.91 -0.13
C ILE A 57 -15.63 12.47 -1.56
N PRO A 58 -16.41 12.85 -2.60
CA PRO A 58 -16.18 12.39 -3.96
C PRO A 58 -14.77 12.67 -4.48
N GLU A 59 -14.19 13.81 -4.15
CA GLU A 59 -12.85 14.22 -4.60
C GLU A 59 -11.76 13.34 -3.99
N THR A 60 -11.84 13.04 -2.70
CA THR A 60 -10.84 12.17 -2.04
C THR A 60 -11.05 10.69 -2.37
N ARG A 61 -12.30 10.26 -2.58
CA ARG A 61 -12.61 8.93 -3.11
C ARG A 61 -12.02 8.75 -4.52
N LYS A 62 -12.17 9.76 -5.38
CA LYS A 62 -11.56 9.77 -6.72
C LYS A 62 -10.04 9.75 -6.65
N LEU A 63 -9.43 10.55 -5.76
CA LEU A 63 -7.98 10.57 -5.56
C LEU A 63 -7.46 9.18 -5.17
N LEU A 64 -8.14 8.49 -4.25
CA LEU A 64 -7.79 7.14 -3.85
C LEU A 64 -7.94 6.14 -5.02
N ASP A 65 -9.01 6.25 -5.80
CA ASP A 65 -9.25 5.40 -6.97
C ASP A 65 -8.17 5.58 -8.06
N GLU A 66 -7.77 6.80 -8.32
CA GLU A 66 -6.68 7.09 -9.27
C GLU A 66 -5.33 6.58 -8.77
N ALA A 67 -5.03 6.73 -7.48
CA ALA A 67 -3.82 6.14 -6.89
C ALA A 67 -3.79 4.61 -7.03
N LEU A 68 -4.92 3.92 -6.82
CA LEU A 68 -5.05 2.48 -7.01
C LEU A 68 -4.83 2.07 -8.47
N LYS A 69 -5.37 2.83 -9.42
CA LYS A 69 -5.20 2.55 -10.86
C LYS A 69 -3.74 2.65 -11.30
N GLU A 70 -2.99 3.61 -10.77
CA GLU A 70 -1.54 3.69 -11.02
C GLU A 70 -0.80 2.45 -10.51
N VAL A 71 -1.13 1.94 -9.31
CA VAL A 71 -0.54 0.70 -8.78
C VAL A 71 -0.86 -0.48 -9.69
N ILE A 72 -2.10 -0.60 -10.17
CA ILE A 72 -2.51 -1.66 -11.11
C ILE A 72 -1.73 -1.58 -12.41
N GLN A 73 -1.57 -0.37 -12.99
CA GLN A 73 -0.82 -0.19 -14.23
C GLN A 73 0.65 -0.61 -14.06
N VAL A 74 1.29 -0.22 -12.95
CA VAL A 74 2.66 -0.61 -12.64
C VAL A 74 2.77 -2.12 -12.49
N ALA A 75 1.86 -2.77 -11.75
CA ALA A 75 1.83 -4.22 -11.59
C ALA A 75 1.73 -4.94 -12.94
N ASN A 76 0.82 -4.49 -13.81
CA ASN A 76 0.57 -5.11 -15.12
C ASN A 76 1.77 -5.04 -16.04
N VAL A 77 2.47 -3.91 -16.11
CA VAL A 77 3.70 -3.78 -16.92
C VAL A 77 4.83 -4.63 -16.37
N ARG A 78 4.84 -4.92 -15.07
CA ARG A 78 5.80 -5.82 -14.41
C ARG A 78 5.40 -7.29 -14.50
N GLY A 79 4.34 -7.63 -15.23
CA GLY A 79 3.93 -9.02 -15.50
C GLY A 79 2.87 -9.57 -14.53
N VAL A 80 2.47 -8.82 -13.52
CA VAL A 80 1.45 -9.26 -12.55
C VAL A 80 0.08 -8.74 -12.96
N LYS A 81 -0.81 -9.64 -13.35
CA LYS A 81 -2.15 -9.31 -13.84
C LYS A 81 -3.09 -8.91 -12.72
N LEU A 82 -3.18 -7.60 -12.44
CA LEU A 82 -4.25 -7.01 -11.65
C LEU A 82 -5.30 -6.41 -12.60
N ASP A 83 -6.57 -6.65 -12.30
CA ASP A 83 -7.70 -6.30 -13.17
C ASP A 83 -8.78 -5.51 -12.41
N GLN A 84 -9.92 -5.30 -13.06
CA GLN A 84 -11.08 -4.65 -12.45
C GLN A 84 -11.64 -5.44 -11.26
N ILE A 85 -11.42 -6.75 -11.20
CA ILE A 85 -11.86 -7.58 -10.07
C ILE A 85 -10.98 -7.28 -8.86
N SER A 86 -9.66 -7.15 -9.05
CA SER A 86 -8.73 -6.75 -7.99
C SER A 86 -9.06 -5.34 -7.45
N LEU A 87 -9.36 -4.39 -8.34
CA LEU A 87 -9.80 -3.04 -7.96
C LEU A 87 -11.12 -3.08 -7.17
N LYS A 88 -12.11 -3.83 -7.66
CA LYS A 88 -13.41 -3.97 -6.99
C LYS A 88 -13.26 -4.58 -5.59
N ARG A 89 -12.47 -5.66 -5.46
CA ARG A 89 -12.21 -6.28 -4.14
C ARG A 89 -11.56 -5.31 -3.16
N THR A 90 -10.64 -4.46 -3.66
CA THR A 90 -10.01 -3.43 -2.83
C THR A 90 -11.03 -2.41 -2.36
N TRP A 91 -11.94 -1.97 -3.23
CA TRP A 91 -13.04 -1.07 -2.84
C TRP A 91 -14.04 -1.74 -1.89
N ASP A 92 -14.42 -3.00 -2.15
CA ASP A 92 -15.29 -3.77 -1.25
C ASP A 92 -14.66 -3.86 0.15
N PHE A 93 -13.35 -4.03 0.24
CA PHE A 93 -12.63 -4.01 1.51
C PHE A 93 -12.68 -2.63 2.18
N TYR A 94 -12.38 -1.56 1.46
CA TYR A 94 -12.40 -0.20 2.03
C TYR A 94 -13.80 0.23 2.48
N ASP A 95 -14.83 -0.10 1.70
CA ASP A 95 -16.20 0.24 2.03
C ASP A 95 -16.71 -0.49 3.29
N ASN A 96 -16.13 -1.65 3.61
CA ASN A 96 -16.44 -2.43 4.82
C ASN A 96 -15.53 -2.10 6.03
N LEU A 97 -14.48 -1.30 5.86
CA LEU A 97 -13.67 -0.88 7.01
C LEU A 97 -14.46 0.01 7.97
N PRO A 98 -14.19 -0.09 9.29
CA PRO A 98 -14.74 0.87 10.26
C PRO A 98 -14.41 2.30 9.81
N PRO A 99 -15.36 3.26 9.92
CA PRO A 99 -15.15 4.64 9.45
C PRO A 99 -13.92 5.33 10.05
N GLN A 100 -13.53 4.96 11.27
CA GLN A 100 -12.35 5.48 11.97
C GLN A 100 -11.04 4.77 11.61
N GLY A 101 -11.09 3.81 10.66
CA GLY A 101 -9.93 3.05 10.23
C GLY A 101 -8.83 3.94 9.63
N THR A 102 -7.58 3.72 10.05
CA THR A 102 -6.37 4.38 9.56
C THR A 102 -5.30 3.35 9.26
N ALA A 103 -4.44 3.64 8.29
CA ALA A 103 -3.27 2.79 8.00
C ALA A 103 -2.14 3.02 9.01
N SER A 104 -1.26 2.02 9.20
CA SER A 104 -0.08 2.14 10.08
C SER A 104 0.85 3.25 9.62
N MET A 105 1.25 3.26 8.34
CA MET A 105 2.10 4.30 7.77
C MET A 105 1.50 5.71 7.97
N GLN A 106 0.18 5.86 7.80
CA GLN A 106 -0.50 7.13 8.06
C GLN A 106 -0.29 7.58 9.51
N ARG A 107 -0.48 6.68 10.49
CA ARG A 107 -0.29 7.00 11.92
C ARG A 107 1.16 7.35 12.22
N ASP A 108 2.12 6.58 11.71
CA ASP A 108 3.54 6.83 11.93
C ASP A 108 3.94 8.23 11.41
N ILE A 109 3.48 8.61 10.22
CA ILE A 109 3.72 9.95 9.66
C ILE A 109 3.07 11.05 10.51
N MET A 110 1.83 10.83 10.94
CA MET A 110 1.11 11.80 11.79
C MET A 110 1.77 11.98 13.17
N ASP A 111 2.39 10.91 13.69
CA ASP A 111 3.14 10.91 14.95
C ASP A 111 4.60 11.40 14.79
N GLY A 112 5.05 11.74 13.59
CA GLY A 112 6.42 12.14 13.32
C GLY A 112 7.45 11.02 13.47
N LYS A 113 7.02 9.77 13.28
CA LYS A 113 7.85 8.57 13.36
C LYS A 113 8.35 8.15 11.97
N PRO A 114 9.52 7.47 11.88
CA PRO A 114 9.92 6.77 10.66
C PRO A 114 8.81 5.81 10.19
N SER A 115 8.51 5.86 8.90
CA SER A 115 7.40 5.11 8.31
C SER A 115 7.83 4.19 7.18
N GLU A 116 6.85 3.53 6.56
CA GLU A 116 7.04 2.70 5.36
C GLU A 116 6.85 3.48 4.05
N LEU A 117 6.96 4.82 4.06
CA LEU A 117 6.77 5.65 2.88
C LEU A 117 7.61 5.18 1.69
N GLU A 118 8.89 4.89 1.92
CA GLU A 118 9.83 4.46 0.89
C GLU A 118 9.49 3.09 0.31
N SER A 119 9.10 2.14 1.14
CA SER A 119 8.76 0.78 0.73
C SER A 119 7.35 0.65 0.14
N GLN A 120 6.44 1.55 0.45
CA GLN A 120 5.09 1.59 -0.10
C GLN A 120 5.01 2.56 -1.30
N THR A 121 4.66 3.82 -1.08
CA THR A 121 4.46 4.81 -2.14
C THR A 121 5.72 5.03 -2.97
N GLY A 122 6.90 5.07 -2.33
CA GLY A 122 8.20 5.20 -3.00
C GLY A 122 8.47 4.06 -3.99
N THR A 123 8.07 2.84 -3.66
CA THR A 123 8.19 1.68 -4.57
C THR A 123 7.35 1.87 -5.83
N ILE A 124 6.11 2.38 -5.72
CA ILE A 124 5.27 2.65 -6.90
C ILE A 124 5.92 3.70 -7.81
N VAL A 125 6.45 4.77 -7.22
CA VAL A 125 7.12 5.84 -7.99
C VAL A 125 8.35 5.31 -8.73
N ARG A 126 9.20 4.52 -8.05
CA ARG A 126 10.39 3.91 -8.67
C ARG A 126 10.02 2.95 -9.78
N TYR A 127 9.11 2.03 -9.52
CA TYR A 127 8.67 1.04 -10.50
C TYR A 127 7.96 1.69 -11.69
N GLY A 128 7.15 2.72 -11.47
CA GLY A 128 6.56 3.52 -12.53
C GLY A 128 7.62 4.12 -13.43
N LYS A 129 8.65 4.75 -12.85
CA LYS A 129 9.78 5.33 -13.59
C LYS A 129 10.57 4.27 -14.37
N GLU A 130 10.90 3.14 -13.75
CA GLU A 130 11.62 2.02 -14.39
C GLU A 130 10.86 1.42 -15.57
N SER A 131 9.53 1.38 -15.47
CA SER A 131 8.64 0.76 -16.47
C SER A 131 8.02 1.77 -17.45
N ASN A 132 8.39 3.06 -17.38
CA ASN A 132 7.78 4.16 -18.15
C ASN A 132 6.25 4.24 -17.98
N VAL A 133 5.75 3.94 -16.78
CA VAL A 133 4.34 4.10 -16.40
C VAL A 133 4.19 5.38 -15.60
N PRO A 134 3.39 6.37 -16.05
CA PRO A 134 3.14 7.57 -15.28
C PRO A 134 2.43 7.27 -13.96
N THR A 135 2.95 7.82 -12.86
CA THR A 135 2.36 7.69 -11.52
C THR A 135 2.21 9.06 -10.84
N PRO A 136 1.49 10.01 -11.46
CA PRO A 136 1.45 11.40 -10.99
C PRO A 136 0.87 11.53 -9.58
N ILE A 137 -0.16 10.76 -9.23
CA ILE A 137 -0.80 10.81 -7.91
C ILE A 137 0.13 10.25 -6.84
N ASN A 138 0.69 9.05 -7.05
CA ASN A 138 1.63 8.46 -6.10
C ASN A 138 2.92 9.29 -6.00
N THR A 139 3.37 9.90 -7.09
CA THR A 139 4.52 10.83 -7.08
C THR A 139 4.23 12.08 -6.25
N PHE A 140 3.04 12.67 -6.40
CA PHE A 140 2.64 13.81 -5.57
C PHE A 140 2.59 13.43 -4.09
N ILE A 141 1.95 12.31 -3.76
CA ILE A 141 1.85 11.81 -2.38
C ILE A 141 3.25 11.58 -1.79
N TYR A 142 4.11 10.86 -2.52
CA TYR A 142 5.48 10.58 -2.08
C TYR A 142 6.27 11.85 -1.81
N ASN A 143 6.30 12.79 -2.78
CA ASN A 143 7.06 14.04 -2.66
C ASN A 143 6.52 14.93 -1.53
N SER A 144 5.20 14.93 -1.30
CA SER A 144 4.58 15.71 -0.21
C SER A 144 4.96 15.18 1.18
N LEU A 145 5.13 13.86 1.32
CA LEU A 145 5.44 13.22 2.60
C LEU A 145 6.94 13.05 2.84
N LEU A 146 7.76 13.06 1.78
CA LEU A 146 9.20 12.83 1.88
C LEU A 146 9.93 13.76 2.86
N PRO A 147 9.65 15.08 2.94
CA PRO A 147 10.30 15.95 3.92
C PRO A 147 10.05 15.52 5.37
N VAL A 148 8.80 15.14 5.68
CA VAL A 148 8.42 14.69 7.04
C VAL A 148 9.11 13.37 7.38
N GLU A 149 9.17 12.44 6.43
CA GLU A 149 9.87 11.16 6.59
C GLU A 149 11.36 11.35 6.86
N LYS A 150 12.02 12.22 6.10
CA LYS A 150 13.45 12.53 6.29
C LYS A 150 13.73 13.16 7.67
N ILE A 151 12.88 14.06 8.13
CA ILE A 151 12.98 14.64 9.47
C ILE A 151 12.82 13.54 10.53
N ALA A 152 11.80 12.67 10.38
CA ALA A 152 11.57 11.57 11.31
C ALA A 152 12.78 10.61 11.41
N ARG A 153 13.45 10.36 10.28
CA ARG A 153 14.68 9.54 10.21
C ARG A 153 15.95 10.28 10.66
N ARG A 154 15.86 11.57 11.02
CA ARG A 154 17.00 12.41 11.41
C ARG A 154 18.12 12.44 10.35
N GLU A 155 17.73 12.47 9.07
CA GLU A 155 18.70 12.59 7.98
C GLU A 155 19.34 13.98 8.01
N LYS A 156 20.69 14.02 8.15
CA LYS A 156 21.46 15.24 8.42
C LYS A 156 21.55 16.26 7.26
N ASN A 157 21.04 15.92 6.07
CA ASN A 157 21.24 16.71 4.84
C ASN A 157 20.02 17.53 4.40
N LEU A 158 19.15 17.96 5.33
CA LEU A 158 17.98 18.78 5.00
C LEU A 158 18.24 20.30 5.02
N SER A 159 19.49 20.73 5.27
CA SER A 159 19.86 22.14 5.51
C SER A 159 20.99 22.61 4.59
N ASN A 160 20.85 22.42 3.27
CA ASN A 160 21.69 23.12 2.29
C ASN A 160 20.83 23.76 1.22
#